data_10676f8de18482cf8afb39ea36e7a7a2
#
_entry.id   10676f8de18482cf8afb39ea36e7a7a2
#
_cell.length_a   1.000
_cell.length_b   1.000
_cell.length_c   1.000
_cell.angle_alpha   90.00
_cell.angle_beta   90.00
_cell.angle_gamma   90.00
#
_symmetry.space_group_name_H-M   'P 1'
#
loop_
_entity.id
_entity.type
_entity.pdbx_description
1 polymer ?
#
loop_
_entity_poly.entity_id
_entity_poly.type
_entity_poly.pdbx_seq_one_letter_code
_entity_poly.pdbx_strand_id
1 'polypeptide(L)'
;MISGFATSTGTKTFSEKFLTENYNSFQNLHLSNIGIGTYLGEPDSQTDTIVKDAVKKSIMSGVNVIDTAINYRAQKSERSIGAALSELINENSIKRDEVFICTKNGYVTNDGDIQEDFMQ
;
A
#
# COMPACT_ATOMS: atom_id res chain seq x y z
N MET A 1 2.58 -14.14 4.09
CA MET A 1 3.16 -12.81 4.36
C MET A 1 4.15 -12.45 3.27
N ILE A 2 4.07 -11.23 2.76
CA ILE A 2 5.02 -10.73 1.76
C ILE A 2 6.21 -10.13 2.49
N SER A 3 7.41 -10.67 2.27
CA SER A 3 8.61 -10.15 2.91
C SER A 3 9.30 -9.12 2.01
N GLY A 4 10.04 -8.23 2.64
CA GLY A 4 10.81 -7.21 1.95
C GLY A 4 10.27 -5.80 2.20
N PHE A 5 10.94 -4.85 1.59
CA PHE A 5 10.63 -3.42 1.71
C PHE A 5 11.14 -2.70 0.48
N ALA A 6 10.72 -1.44 0.32
CA ALA A 6 11.18 -0.60 -0.79
C ALA A 6 12.70 -0.42 -0.73
N THR A 7 13.35 -0.50 -1.90
CA THR A 7 14.79 -0.28 -2.02
C THR A 7 15.07 0.80 -3.07
N SER A 8 16.27 1.36 -3.01
CA SER A 8 16.72 2.34 -4.00
C SER A 8 16.67 1.72 -5.40
N THR A 9 17.21 0.51 -5.57
CA THR A 9 17.23 -0.18 -6.86
C THR A 9 15.84 -0.54 -7.34
N GLY A 10 15.00 -1.09 -6.44
CA GLY A 10 13.63 -1.49 -6.79
C GLY A 10 12.77 -0.31 -7.21
N THR A 11 12.77 0.76 -6.42
CA THR A 11 11.97 1.94 -6.74
C THR A 11 12.47 2.66 -8.00
N LYS A 12 13.78 2.64 -8.25
CA LYS A 12 14.33 3.16 -9.49
C LYS A 12 13.83 2.35 -10.69
N THR A 13 13.89 1.03 -10.60
CA THR A 13 13.37 0.14 -11.66
C THR A 13 11.91 0.45 -11.95
N PHE A 14 11.10 0.65 -10.90
CA PHE A 14 9.70 1.02 -11.06
C PHE A 14 9.56 2.35 -11.80
N SER A 15 10.28 3.38 -11.38
CA SER A 15 10.17 4.74 -11.95
C SER A 15 10.57 4.76 -13.44
N GLU A 16 11.50 3.91 -13.85
CA GLU A 16 11.96 3.85 -15.23
C GLU A 16 10.92 3.29 -16.21
N LYS A 17 9.88 2.64 -15.70
CA LYS A 17 8.74 2.16 -16.51
C LYS A 17 7.78 3.27 -16.90
N PHE A 18 7.90 4.45 -16.27
CA PHE A 18 6.98 5.57 -16.42
C PHE A 18 7.79 6.84 -16.69
N LEU A 19 7.14 8.01 -16.63
CA LEU A 19 7.83 9.30 -16.78
C LEU A 19 8.61 9.62 -15.52
N THR A 20 9.94 9.62 -15.60
CA THR A 20 10.81 9.82 -14.43
C THR A 20 10.62 11.18 -13.76
N GLU A 21 10.15 12.19 -14.50
CA GLU A 21 9.82 13.51 -13.93
C GLU A 21 8.69 13.48 -12.91
N ASN A 22 7.90 12.40 -12.88
CA ASN A 22 6.82 12.21 -11.91
C ASN A 22 7.30 11.57 -10.60
N TYR A 23 8.61 11.42 -10.44
CA TYR A 23 9.22 10.79 -9.25
C TYR A 23 10.22 11.73 -8.61
N ASN A 24 10.27 11.69 -7.27
CA ASN A 24 11.23 12.42 -6.47
C ASN A 24 12.03 11.47 -5.61
N SER A 25 13.25 11.88 -5.29
CA SER A 25 14.12 11.12 -4.42
C SER A 25 13.86 11.47 -2.96
N PHE A 26 13.66 10.46 -2.13
CA PHE A 26 13.52 10.60 -0.68
C PHE A 26 14.31 9.47 -0.03
N GLN A 27 15.36 9.81 0.73
CA GLN A 27 16.25 8.82 1.37
C GLN A 27 16.73 7.76 0.36
N ASN A 28 17.13 8.20 -0.82
CA ASN A 28 17.57 7.36 -1.95
C ASN A 28 16.50 6.47 -2.57
N LEU A 29 15.24 6.59 -2.14
CA LEU A 29 14.12 5.93 -2.80
C LEU A 29 13.56 6.82 -3.90
N HIS A 30 13.11 6.22 -4.99
CA HIS A 30 12.48 6.92 -6.10
C HIS A 30 10.98 6.77 -5.96
N LEU A 31 10.31 7.79 -5.42
CA LEU A 31 8.91 7.75 -5.07
C LEU A 31 8.07 8.63 -5.98
N SER A 32 6.90 8.14 -6.37
CA SER A 32 5.97 8.90 -7.18
C SER A 32 5.51 10.17 -6.45
N ASN A 33 5.26 11.24 -7.22
CA ASN A 33 4.85 12.53 -6.66
C ASN A 33 3.50 12.49 -5.96
N ILE A 34 2.69 11.49 -6.31
CA ILE A 34 1.41 11.25 -5.64
C ILE A 34 1.42 9.84 -5.05
N GLY A 35 0.62 9.65 -4.02
CA GLY A 35 0.40 8.35 -3.40
C GLY A 35 -1.08 8.04 -3.30
N ILE A 36 -1.40 6.80 -2.95
CA ILE A 36 -2.78 6.40 -2.68
C ILE A 36 -2.99 6.20 -1.19
N GLY A 37 -4.06 6.83 -0.65
CA GLY A 37 -4.48 6.63 0.73
C GLY A 37 -5.58 5.57 0.81
N THR A 38 -5.66 4.88 1.93
CA THR A 38 -6.59 3.76 2.11
C THR A 38 -7.47 3.92 3.36
N TYR A 39 -7.69 5.16 3.80
CA TYR A 39 -8.45 5.44 5.01
C TYR A 39 -9.97 5.27 4.84
N LEU A 40 -10.52 5.79 3.74
CA LEU A 40 -11.96 5.90 3.55
C LEU A 40 -12.61 4.57 3.16
N GLY A 41 -13.87 4.41 3.54
CA GLY A 41 -14.70 3.27 3.17
C GLY A 41 -15.13 2.43 4.36
N GLU A 42 -16.14 1.60 4.12
CA GLU A 42 -16.70 0.73 5.13
C GLU A 42 -15.83 -0.53 5.36
N PRO A 43 -15.84 -1.09 6.57
CA PRO A 43 -15.07 -2.31 6.85
C PRO A 43 -15.83 -3.57 6.40
N ASP A 44 -16.16 -3.66 5.13
CA ASP A 44 -16.89 -4.81 4.56
C ASP A 44 -16.13 -5.40 3.39
N SER A 45 -16.55 -6.59 2.96
CA SER A 45 -15.86 -7.34 1.91
C SER A 45 -16.01 -6.71 0.54
N GLN A 46 -17.09 -6.00 0.28
CA GLN A 46 -17.27 -5.28 -0.97
C GLN A 46 -16.25 -4.15 -1.09
N THR A 47 -16.06 -3.40 -0.02
CA THR A 47 -15.06 -2.32 0.03
C THR A 47 -13.65 -2.90 -0.02
N ASP A 48 -13.40 -4.06 0.59
CA ASP A 48 -12.09 -4.74 0.48
C ASP A 48 -11.70 -4.96 -0.98
N THR A 49 -12.62 -5.43 -1.80
CA THR A 49 -12.38 -5.64 -3.23
C THR A 49 -12.11 -4.31 -3.94
N ILE A 50 -12.89 -3.28 -3.63
CA ILE A 50 -12.72 -1.95 -4.23
C ILE A 50 -11.34 -1.37 -3.89
N VAL A 51 -10.92 -1.46 -2.63
CA VAL A 51 -9.61 -0.96 -2.19
C VAL A 51 -8.49 -1.76 -2.85
N LYS A 52 -8.60 -3.09 -2.88
CA LYS A 52 -7.61 -3.93 -3.54
C LYS A 52 -7.45 -3.54 -5.01
N ASP A 53 -8.55 -3.40 -5.73
CA ASP A 53 -8.52 -3.07 -7.15
C ASP A 53 -7.97 -1.66 -7.39
N ALA A 54 -8.32 -0.71 -6.53
CA ALA A 54 -7.80 0.65 -6.62
C ALA A 54 -6.29 0.69 -6.39
N VAL A 55 -5.78 -0.06 -5.43
CA VAL A 55 -4.33 -0.16 -5.17
C VAL A 55 -3.62 -0.79 -6.37
N LYS A 56 -4.14 -1.89 -6.89
CA LYS A 56 -3.57 -2.55 -8.08
C LYS A 56 -3.50 -1.58 -9.25
N LYS A 57 -4.60 -0.90 -9.54
CA LYS A 57 -4.66 0.03 -10.67
C LYS A 57 -3.72 1.21 -10.48
N SER A 58 -3.61 1.73 -9.27
CA SER A 58 -2.68 2.83 -8.96
C SER A 58 -1.24 2.42 -9.21
N ILE A 59 -0.83 1.26 -8.73
CA ILE A 59 0.53 0.75 -8.93
C ILE A 59 0.80 0.55 -10.43
N MET A 60 -0.12 -0.07 -11.15
CA MET A 60 0.03 -0.30 -12.59
C MET A 60 0.02 1.00 -13.39
N SER A 61 -0.43 2.09 -12.82
CA SER A 61 -0.43 3.41 -13.44
C SER A 61 0.76 4.28 -13.04
N GLY A 62 1.66 3.77 -12.20
CA GLY A 62 2.89 4.47 -11.85
C GLY A 62 2.96 5.04 -10.44
N VAL A 63 2.02 4.69 -9.57
CA VAL A 63 2.03 5.11 -8.16
C VAL A 63 2.69 4.02 -7.32
N ASN A 64 3.78 4.36 -6.63
CA ASN A 64 4.46 3.40 -5.75
C ASN A 64 4.51 3.82 -4.29
N VAL A 65 3.68 4.77 -3.89
CA VAL A 65 3.53 5.21 -2.50
C VAL A 65 2.13 4.88 -2.02
N ILE A 66 2.01 4.06 -0.98
CA ILE A 66 0.74 3.66 -0.41
C ILE A 66 0.71 4.02 1.07
N ASP A 67 -0.31 4.79 1.47
CA ASP A 67 -0.50 5.19 2.86
C ASP A 67 -1.64 4.40 3.50
N THR A 68 -1.37 3.84 4.67
CA THR A 68 -2.33 3.05 5.41
C THR A 68 -2.06 3.14 6.91
N ALA A 69 -2.85 2.45 7.72
CA ALA A 69 -2.63 2.30 9.15
C ALA A 69 -3.34 1.04 9.62
N ILE A 70 -2.92 0.52 10.77
CA ILE A 70 -3.50 -0.69 11.34
C ILE A 70 -5.01 -0.53 11.60
N ASN A 71 -5.44 0.69 11.95
CA ASN A 71 -6.85 0.94 12.27
C ASN A 71 -7.71 1.39 11.06
N TYR A 72 -7.11 1.56 9.88
CA TYR A 72 -7.87 1.95 8.70
C TYR A 72 -8.82 0.83 8.30
N ARG A 73 -10.12 1.15 8.30
CA ARG A 73 -11.18 0.19 8.04
C ARG A 73 -11.03 -1.06 8.92
N ALA A 74 -10.67 -0.88 10.21
CA ALA A 74 -10.45 -1.95 11.18
C ALA A 74 -9.43 -2.99 10.68
N GLN A 75 -8.29 -2.53 10.18
CA GLN A 75 -7.18 -3.30 9.60
C GLN A 75 -7.46 -3.89 8.22
N LYS A 76 -8.66 -3.77 7.71
CA LYS A 76 -9.00 -4.32 6.38
C LYS A 76 -8.24 -3.63 5.26
N SER A 77 -7.86 -2.36 5.43
CA SER A 77 -7.05 -1.66 4.43
C SER A 77 -5.68 -2.28 4.28
N GLU A 78 -4.97 -2.58 5.38
CA GLU A 78 -3.68 -3.27 5.29
C GLU A 78 -3.84 -4.64 4.62
N ARG A 79 -4.90 -5.36 4.93
CA ARG A 79 -5.17 -6.68 4.34
C ARG A 79 -5.48 -6.57 2.85
N SER A 80 -6.23 -5.55 2.44
CA SER A 80 -6.54 -5.31 1.03
C SER A 80 -5.29 -4.95 0.22
N ILE A 81 -4.38 -4.16 0.82
CA ILE A 81 -3.08 -3.85 0.20
C ILE A 81 -2.27 -5.13 0.04
N GLY A 82 -2.23 -5.97 1.07
CA GLY A 82 -1.53 -7.25 1.00
C GLY A 82 -2.05 -8.14 -0.11
N ALA A 83 -3.38 -8.21 -0.27
CA ALA A 83 -3.99 -8.97 -1.35
C ALA A 83 -3.62 -8.40 -2.72
N ALA A 84 -3.64 -7.07 -2.87
CA ALA A 84 -3.26 -6.42 -4.13
C ALA A 84 -1.82 -6.72 -4.50
N LEU A 85 -0.90 -6.59 -3.54
CA LEU A 85 0.52 -6.86 -3.78
C LEU A 85 0.76 -8.32 -4.11
N SER A 86 0.10 -9.25 -3.41
CA SER A 86 0.23 -10.68 -3.68
C SER A 86 -0.17 -11.00 -5.11
N GLU A 87 -1.29 -10.46 -5.60
CA GLU A 87 -1.74 -10.70 -6.96
C GLU A 87 -0.74 -10.14 -7.98
N LEU A 88 -0.28 -8.89 -7.79
CA LEU A 88 0.67 -8.27 -8.71
C LEU A 88 2.03 -8.97 -8.72
N ILE A 89 2.51 -9.43 -7.58
CA ILE A 89 3.77 -10.16 -7.48
C ILE A 89 3.65 -11.52 -8.15
N ASN A 90 2.55 -12.23 -7.89
CA ASN A 90 2.31 -13.54 -8.50
C ASN A 90 2.14 -13.46 -10.02
N GLU A 91 1.65 -12.35 -10.53
CA GLU A 91 1.54 -12.07 -11.96
C GLU A 91 2.86 -11.59 -12.58
N ASN A 92 3.92 -11.45 -11.79
CA ASN A 92 5.21 -10.89 -12.19
C ASN A 92 5.11 -9.44 -12.70
N SER A 93 4.10 -8.71 -12.26
CA SER A 93 3.91 -7.30 -12.65
C SER A 93 4.82 -6.38 -11.86
N ILE A 94 5.10 -6.72 -10.60
CA ILE A 94 6.01 -5.95 -9.74
C ILE A 94 6.80 -6.90 -8.83
N LYS A 95 7.85 -6.35 -8.21
CA LYS A 95 8.52 -6.96 -7.07
C LYS A 95 8.21 -6.13 -5.82
N ARG A 96 8.30 -6.75 -4.64
CA ARG A 96 8.00 -6.04 -3.38
C ARG A 96 8.84 -4.80 -3.16
N ASP A 97 10.09 -4.81 -3.61
CA ASP A 97 11.02 -3.69 -3.41
C ASP A 97 10.76 -2.46 -4.29
N GLU A 98 9.80 -2.55 -5.20
CA GLU A 98 9.42 -1.43 -6.06
C GLU A 98 8.41 -0.48 -5.40
N VAL A 99 7.76 -0.88 -4.30
CA VAL A 99 6.63 -0.17 -3.69
C VAL A 99 6.95 0.21 -2.25
N PHE A 100 6.67 1.47 -1.92
CA PHE A 100 6.84 2.03 -0.58
C PHE A 100 5.48 2.05 0.12
N ILE A 101 5.41 1.40 1.29
CA ILE A 101 4.19 1.37 2.09
C ILE A 101 4.46 2.07 3.42
N CYS A 102 3.66 3.10 3.70
CA CYS A 102 3.68 3.81 4.96
C CYS A 102 2.49 3.33 5.80
N THR A 103 2.76 2.67 6.91
CA THR A 103 1.71 2.25 7.83
C THR A 103 1.99 2.77 9.23
N LYS A 104 0.95 2.78 10.07
CA LYS A 104 0.99 3.40 11.38
C LYS A 104 0.33 2.46 12.40
N ASN A 105 0.79 2.50 13.64
CA ASN A 105 0.28 1.67 14.72
C ASN A 105 -0.03 2.54 15.94
N GLY A 106 -1.03 3.43 15.78
CA GLY A 106 -1.49 4.31 16.85
C GLY A 106 -2.68 3.77 17.63
N TYR A 107 -3.38 2.78 17.06
CA TYR A 107 -4.57 2.18 17.64
C TYR A 107 -4.49 0.66 17.53
N VAL A 108 -5.16 -0.04 18.45
CA VAL A 108 -5.21 -1.50 18.44
C VAL A 108 -6.56 -1.94 17.89
N THR A 109 -6.54 -2.94 17.00
CA THR A 109 -7.75 -3.53 16.44
C THR A 109 -7.82 -5.00 16.83
N ASN A 110 -9.01 -5.57 16.81
CA ASN A 110 -9.24 -6.98 17.09
C ASN A 110 -9.99 -7.61 15.91
N ASP A 111 -9.26 -8.35 15.10
CA ASP A 111 -9.78 -9.12 13.97
C ASP A 111 -10.78 -8.33 13.11
N GLY A 112 -10.45 -7.11 12.79
CA GLY A 112 -11.27 -6.24 11.96
C GLY A 112 -12.15 -5.27 12.72
N ASP A 113 -12.17 -5.33 14.05
CA ASP A 113 -12.89 -4.40 14.90
C ASP A 113 -11.95 -3.64 15.82
N ILE A 114 -12.34 -2.42 16.19
CA ILE A 114 -11.59 -1.62 17.14
C ILE A 114 -12.00 -2.04 18.55
N GLN A 115 -11.01 -2.37 19.37
CA GLN A 115 -11.27 -2.68 20.78
C GLN A 115 -11.31 -1.38 21.59
N GLU A 116 -12.49 -1.00 22.02
CA GLU A 116 -12.70 0.25 22.75
C GLU A 116 -11.89 0.33 24.03
N ASP A 117 -11.70 -0.79 24.72
CA ASP A 117 -10.95 -0.84 25.98
C ASP A 117 -9.51 -0.35 25.86
N PHE A 118 -8.92 -0.44 24.68
CA PHE A 118 -7.56 0.04 24.43
C PHE A 118 -7.51 1.52 24.05
N MET A 119 -8.64 2.16 23.88
CA MET A 119 -8.71 3.56 23.45
C MET A 119 -8.92 4.54 24.60
N GLN A 120 -9.02 4.03 25.81
CA GLN A 120 -9.23 4.85 27.02
C GLN A 120 -7.95 5.27 27.70
#